data_bccb2d885bb45ef137d1b77747c61938
#
_entry.id   bccb2d885bb45ef137d1b77747c61938
#
_cell.length_a   1.000
_cell.length_b   1.000
_cell.length_c   1.000
_cell.angle_alpha   90.00
_cell.angle_beta   90.00
_cell.angle_gamma   90.00
#
_symmetry.space_group_name_H-M   'P 1'
#
loop_
_entity.id
_entity.type
_entity.pdbx_description
1 polymer ?
#
loop_
_entity_poly.entity_id
_entity_poly.type
_entity_poly.pdbx_seq_one_letter_code
_entity_poly.pdbx_strand_id
1 'polypeptide(L)'
;MSSIEAQSVSVAFGAGEGRRQVLDSLSVSVAVGETFGLIGPSGCGKSTLLRVLAGVNREWRGQIELLGRSLTPGARFQGELRREVQMVFQDPYASLHPRHSVERTLLEPLQVNGVAEPRLRMLQALDEVSLSSAVLMRYPHQLSGGQRQRVAIARALLLRPKLLLLDEPTSALDMSVQAEILNLLTALRTRHQMTMLLVSHDPDVIAHMCDRAAVMEKGRVARILGREELAGVDV
;
A
#
# COMPACT_ATOMS: atom_id res chain seq x y z
N MET A 1 -12.68 -1.36 16.53
CA MET A 1 -11.82 -0.17 16.28
C MET A 1 -11.39 -0.21 14.83
N SER A 2 -11.43 0.91 14.13
CA SER A 2 -11.05 1.02 12.72
C SER A 2 -9.61 1.51 12.59
N SER A 3 -8.86 0.94 11.64
CA SER A 3 -7.55 1.48 11.22
C SER A 3 -7.69 2.59 10.19
N ILE A 4 -8.74 2.51 9.36
CA ILE A 4 -9.10 3.52 8.38
C ILE A 4 -10.58 3.83 8.55
N GLU A 5 -10.90 5.11 8.67
CA GLU A 5 -12.26 5.62 8.58
C GLU A 5 -12.25 6.79 7.59
N ALA A 6 -12.92 6.60 6.46
CA ALA A 6 -13.05 7.63 5.43
C ALA A 6 -14.54 7.92 5.21
N GLN A 7 -14.95 9.19 5.34
CA GLN A 7 -16.34 9.62 5.23
C GLN A 7 -16.45 10.74 4.20
N SER A 8 -17.28 10.49 3.18
CA SER A 8 -17.58 11.42 2.10
C SER A 8 -16.35 12.03 1.43
N VAL A 9 -15.31 11.19 1.24
CA VAL A 9 -14.04 11.63 0.66
C VAL A 9 -14.20 11.94 -0.82
N SER A 10 -13.79 13.13 -1.21
CA SER A 10 -13.87 13.62 -2.59
C SER A 10 -12.53 14.17 -3.05
N VAL A 11 -12.13 13.82 -4.27
CA VAL A 11 -10.89 14.27 -4.92
C VAL A 11 -11.19 14.68 -6.35
N ALA A 12 -10.70 15.84 -6.78
CA ALA A 12 -10.76 16.28 -8.16
C ALA A 12 -9.40 16.82 -8.60
N PHE A 13 -9.04 16.56 -9.86
CA PHE A 13 -7.82 17.07 -10.49
C PHE A 13 -8.18 18.08 -11.59
N GLY A 14 -7.22 18.97 -11.89
CA GLY A 14 -7.39 20.04 -12.87
C GLY A 14 -8.07 21.28 -12.30
N ALA A 15 -8.18 22.33 -13.12
CA ALA A 15 -8.80 23.61 -12.76
C ALA A 15 -9.80 24.05 -13.85
N GLY A 16 -10.78 24.88 -13.49
CA GLY A 16 -11.79 25.42 -14.42
C GLY A 16 -12.63 24.31 -15.07
N GLU A 17 -12.88 24.45 -16.38
CA GLU A 17 -13.68 23.49 -17.17
C GLU A 17 -13.02 22.12 -17.32
N GLY A 18 -11.70 22.01 -17.10
CA GLY A 18 -10.95 20.74 -17.11
C GLY A 18 -10.96 19.99 -15.79
N ARG A 19 -11.71 20.42 -14.79
CA ARG A 19 -11.79 19.76 -13.50
C ARG A 19 -12.50 18.41 -13.58
N ARG A 20 -11.75 17.34 -13.27
CA ARG A 20 -12.27 15.96 -13.29
C ARG A 20 -12.40 15.43 -11.85
N GLN A 21 -13.60 15.08 -11.45
CA GLN A 21 -13.86 14.36 -10.20
C GLN A 21 -13.37 12.91 -10.36
N VAL A 22 -12.56 12.45 -9.40
CA VAL A 22 -12.02 11.08 -9.40
C VAL A 22 -12.53 10.29 -8.21
N LEU A 23 -12.66 10.91 -7.02
CA LEU A 23 -13.40 10.34 -5.89
C LEU A 23 -14.59 11.25 -5.63
N ASP A 24 -15.76 10.65 -5.40
CA ASP A 24 -17.02 11.38 -5.21
C ASP A 24 -17.77 10.85 -3.98
N SER A 25 -17.63 11.58 -2.88
CA SER A 25 -18.29 11.26 -1.59
C SER A 25 -18.10 9.81 -1.15
N LEU A 26 -16.89 9.27 -1.38
CA LEU A 26 -16.54 7.90 -1.05
C LEU A 26 -16.47 7.72 0.47
N SER A 27 -17.12 6.65 0.97
CA SER A 27 -17.03 6.27 2.39
C SER A 27 -16.61 4.81 2.49
N VAL A 28 -15.63 4.52 3.36
CA VAL A 28 -15.12 3.17 3.62
C VAL A 28 -14.51 3.09 5.01
N SER A 29 -14.71 1.95 5.68
CA SER A 29 -14.13 1.63 6.98
C SER A 29 -13.38 0.31 6.92
N VAL A 30 -12.16 0.28 7.48
CA VAL A 30 -11.29 -0.91 7.56
C VAL A 30 -10.93 -1.16 9.02
N ALA A 31 -11.18 -2.37 9.49
CA ALA A 31 -10.91 -2.77 10.87
C ALA A 31 -9.40 -2.95 11.14
N VAL A 32 -9.01 -2.90 12.42
CA VAL A 32 -7.63 -3.20 12.83
C VAL A 32 -7.30 -4.66 12.51
N GLY A 33 -6.15 -4.91 11.89
CA GLY A 33 -5.68 -6.25 11.54
C GLY A 33 -6.36 -6.87 10.33
N GLU A 34 -7.29 -6.17 9.67
CA GLU A 34 -7.99 -6.61 8.47
C GLU A 34 -7.13 -6.44 7.21
N THR A 35 -7.25 -7.37 6.25
CA THR A 35 -6.89 -7.10 4.86
C THR A 35 -8.15 -6.74 4.10
N PHE A 36 -8.24 -5.50 3.66
CA PHE A 36 -9.38 -4.97 2.92
C PHE A 36 -9.01 -4.71 1.46
N GLY A 37 -9.82 -5.23 0.53
CA GLY A 37 -9.61 -5.09 -0.90
C GLY A 37 -10.32 -3.87 -1.49
N LEU A 38 -9.73 -3.27 -2.54
CA LEU A 38 -10.42 -2.33 -3.43
C LEU A 38 -10.39 -2.91 -4.83
N ILE A 39 -11.55 -3.20 -5.40
CA ILE A 39 -11.74 -3.75 -6.74
C ILE A 39 -12.59 -2.81 -7.60
N GLY A 40 -12.45 -2.93 -8.90
CA GLY A 40 -13.22 -2.14 -9.87
C GLY A 40 -12.40 -1.78 -11.10
N PRO A 41 -13.03 -1.20 -12.13
CA PRO A 41 -12.38 -0.91 -13.40
C PRO A 41 -11.24 0.09 -13.28
N SER A 42 -10.35 0.07 -14.27
CA SER A 42 -9.24 1.04 -14.33
C SER A 42 -9.78 2.47 -14.36
N GLY A 43 -9.11 3.35 -13.58
CA GLY A 43 -9.50 4.77 -13.50
C GLY A 43 -10.69 5.07 -12.57
N CYS A 44 -11.29 4.10 -11.88
CA CYS A 44 -12.39 4.35 -10.93
C CYS A 44 -11.97 5.03 -9.62
N GLY A 45 -10.66 5.25 -9.38
CA GLY A 45 -10.16 6.01 -8.23
C GLY A 45 -9.41 5.22 -7.14
N LYS A 46 -9.21 3.89 -7.26
CA LYS A 46 -8.55 3.03 -6.27
C LYS A 46 -7.19 3.57 -5.82
N SER A 47 -6.25 3.74 -6.75
CA SER A 47 -4.91 4.27 -6.45
C SER A 47 -4.95 5.73 -5.97
N THR A 48 -5.97 6.51 -6.36
CA THR A 48 -6.17 7.86 -5.83
C THR A 48 -6.50 7.82 -4.35
N LEU A 49 -7.40 6.92 -3.92
CA LEU A 49 -7.71 6.73 -2.51
C LEU A 49 -6.46 6.31 -1.73
N LEU A 50 -5.69 5.32 -2.24
CA LEU A 50 -4.45 4.91 -1.58
C LEU A 50 -3.48 6.08 -1.40
N ARG A 51 -3.29 6.90 -2.44
CA ARG A 51 -2.39 8.07 -2.38
C ARG A 51 -2.88 9.16 -1.41
N VAL A 52 -4.18 9.30 -1.23
CA VAL A 52 -4.75 10.16 -0.18
C VAL A 52 -4.41 9.60 1.20
N LEU A 53 -4.68 8.31 1.43
CA LEU A 53 -4.40 7.64 2.70
C LEU A 53 -2.90 7.53 3.02
N ALA A 54 -2.04 7.56 2.00
CA ALA A 54 -0.57 7.62 2.15
C ALA A 54 -0.05 9.06 2.40
N GLY A 55 -0.91 10.08 2.35
CA GLY A 55 -0.52 11.49 2.46
C GLY A 55 0.27 12.02 1.25
N VAL A 56 0.30 11.28 0.15
CA VAL A 56 0.92 11.68 -1.13
C VAL A 56 0.03 12.70 -1.84
N ASN A 57 -1.28 12.39 -1.99
CA ASN A 57 -2.26 13.37 -2.45
C ASN A 57 -2.91 14.03 -1.22
N ARG A 58 -2.75 15.34 -1.10
CA ARG A 58 -3.23 16.13 0.05
C ARG A 58 -4.46 16.98 -0.29
N GLU A 59 -4.81 17.07 -1.56
CA GLU A 59 -5.97 17.85 -2.03
C GLU A 59 -7.21 16.95 -2.08
N TRP A 60 -7.93 16.89 -0.98
CA TRP A 60 -9.17 16.16 -0.83
C TRP A 60 -10.16 16.90 0.07
N ARG A 61 -11.42 16.46 0.09
CA ARG A 61 -12.49 16.95 0.97
C ARG A 61 -13.14 15.76 1.65
N GLY A 62 -13.86 16.00 2.74
CA GLY A 62 -14.50 14.97 3.57
C GLY A 62 -13.75 14.80 4.89
N GLN A 63 -13.89 13.64 5.52
CA GLN A 63 -13.23 13.32 6.78
C GLN A 63 -12.45 12.02 6.63
N ILE A 64 -11.23 11.98 7.14
CA ILE A 64 -10.39 10.78 7.18
C ILE A 64 -9.76 10.68 8.56
N GLU A 65 -9.89 9.51 9.14
CA GLU A 65 -9.16 9.11 10.34
C GLU A 65 -8.30 7.89 10.04
N LEU A 66 -7.02 7.94 10.38
CA LEU A 66 -6.07 6.84 10.27
C LEU A 66 -5.49 6.51 11.63
N LEU A 67 -5.62 5.26 12.06
CA LEU A 67 -5.08 4.75 13.33
C LEU A 67 -5.51 5.62 14.52
N GLY A 68 -6.78 6.08 14.53
CA GLY A 68 -7.35 6.95 15.56
C GLY A 68 -6.94 8.42 15.50
N ARG A 69 -6.35 8.86 14.37
CA ARG A 69 -5.90 10.26 14.17
C ARG A 69 -6.59 10.87 12.97
N SER A 70 -7.29 11.97 13.19
CA SER A 70 -7.95 12.73 12.12
C SER A 70 -6.91 13.41 11.22
N LEU A 71 -7.08 13.28 9.90
CA LEU A 71 -6.25 13.95 8.91
C LEU A 71 -6.83 15.32 8.55
N THR A 72 -5.94 16.27 8.28
CA THR A 72 -6.30 17.60 7.78
C THR A 72 -5.92 17.70 6.29
N PRO A 73 -6.87 18.08 5.40
CA PRO A 73 -6.55 18.33 3.99
C PRO A 73 -5.41 19.35 3.84
N GLY A 74 -4.51 19.12 2.90
CA GLY A 74 -3.33 19.97 2.68
C GLY A 74 -2.15 19.71 3.62
N ALA A 75 -2.38 19.12 4.79
CA ALA A 75 -1.31 18.85 5.75
C ALA A 75 -0.41 17.68 5.32
N ARG A 76 0.85 17.72 5.75
CA ARG A 76 1.79 16.59 5.61
C ARG A 76 1.67 15.66 6.81
N PHE A 77 1.85 14.37 6.59
CA PHE A 77 2.03 13.44 7.70
C PHE A 77 3.25 13.82 8.54
N GLN A 78 3.07 13.84 9.85
CA GLN A 78 4.10 14.17 10.83
C GLN A 78 4.19 13.10 11.90
N GLY A 79 5.33 13.05 12.59
CA GLY A 79 5.55 12.21 13.75
C GLY A 79 5.36 10.71 13.44
N GLU A 80 4.63 10.04 14.32
CA GLU A 80 4.42 8.59 14.25
C GLU A 80 3.60 8.16 13.04
N LEU A 81 2.60 8.92 12.61
CA LEU A 81 1.74 8.55 11.49
C LEU A 81 2.56 8.30 10.20
N ARG A 82 3.62 9.10 9.99
CA ARG A 82 4.55 8.92 8.86
C ARG A 82 5.28 7.58 8.90
N ARG A 83 5.51 7.01 10.08
CA ARG A 83 6.16 5.71 10.27
C ARG A 83 5.15 4.57 10.20
N GLU A 84 3.98 4.78 10.78
CA GLU A 84 2.95 3.76 10.95
C GLU A 84 2.15 3.48 9.68
N VAL A 85 2.10 4.42 8.74
CA VAL A 85 1.45 4.26 7.43
C VAL A 85 2.51 4.20 6.34
N GLN A 86 2.61 3.06 5.66
CA GLN A 86 3.56 2.86 4.56
C GLN A 86 2.84 2.36 3.31
N MET A 87 3.46 2.58 2.15
CA MET A 87 2.87 2.21 0.86
C MET A 87 3.88 1.47 -0.01
N VAL A 88 3.41 0.40 -0.63
CA VAL A 88 4.08 -0.29 -1.74
C VAL A 88 3.39 0.12 -3.03
N PHE A 89 4.14 0.70 -3.95
CA PHE A 89 3.63 1.21 -5.22
C PHE A 89 3.56 0.12 -6.28
N GLN A 90 2.72 0.30 -7.28
CA GLN A 90 2.47 -0.61 -8.39
C GLN A 90 3.75 -0.95 -9.18
N ASP A 91 4.58 0.04 -9.47
CA ASP A 91 5.83 -0.17 -10.19
C ASP A 91 7.03 -0.13 -9.21
N PRO A 92 7.59 -1.30 -8.88
CA PRO A 92 8.75 -1.37 -7.99
C PRO A 92 9.99 -0.72 -8.63
N TYR A 93 10.11 -0.72 -9.96
CA TYR A 93 11.24 -0.09 -10.65
C TYR A 93 11.18 1.44 -10.53
N ALA A 94 10.02 2.04 -10.78
CA ALA A 94 9.83 3.49 -10.61
C ALA A 94 9.91 3.93 -9.14
N SER A 95 9.61 3.03 -8.20
CA SER A 95 9.66 3.31 -6.76
C SER A 95 11.08 3.28 -6.18
N LEU A 96 12.03 2.64 -6.86
CA LEU A 96 13.44 2.54 -6.45
C LEU A 96 14.29 3.50 -7.26
N HIS A 97 15.10 4.32 -6.60
CA HIS A 97 15.97 5.26 -7.30
C HIS A 97 17.03 4.50 -8.12
N PRO A 98 17.15 4.67 -9.46
CA PRO A 98 17.97 3.82 -10.32
C PRO A 98 19.47 3.87 -10.03
N ARG A 99 19.93 4.93 -9.39
CA ARG A 99 21.35 5.14 -9.03
C ARG A 99 21.67 4.85 -7.55
N HIS A 100 20.68 4.38 -6.78
CA HIS A 100 20.91 3.95 -5.40
C HIS A 100 21.06 2.42 -5.36
N SER A 101 22.07 1.95 -4.61
CA SER A 101 22.15 0.55 -4.25
C SER A 101 20.99 0.17 -3.33
N VAL A 102 20.71 -1.12 -3.20
CA VAL A 102 19.70 -1.63 -2.23
C VAL A 102 20.03 -1.16 -0.83
N GLU A 103 21.31 -1.23 -0.42
CA GLU A 103 21.74 -0.74 0.91
C GLU A 103 21.33 0.71 1.13
N ARG A 104 21.67 1.61 0.20
CA ARG A 104 21.31 3.02 0.30
C ARG A 104 19.80 3.23 0.36
N THR A 105 19.06 2.52 -0.49
CA THR A 105 17.59 2.58 -0.54
C THR A 105 16.93 2.18 0.77
N LEU A 106 17.49 1.20 1.48
CA LEU A 106 16.97 0.72 2.75
C LEU A 106 17.49 1.51 3.96
N LEU A 107 18.71 2.03 3.92
CA LEU A 107 19.26 2.82 5.03
C LEU A 107 18.66 4.22 5.11
N GLU A 108 18.36 4.87 4.00
CA GLU A 108 17.86 6.25 3.97
C GLU A 108 16.60 6.46 4.82
N PRO A 109 15.52 5.65 4.72
CA PRO A 109 14.35 5.80 5.59
C PRO A 109 14.66 5.62 7.08
N LEU A 110 15.59 4.73 7.42
CA LEU A 110 15.98 4.48 8.80
C LEU A 110 16.75 5.67 9.41
N GLN A 111 17.66 6.24 8.63
CA GLN A 111 18.46 7.41 9.02
C GLN A 111 17.58 8.65 9.19
N VAL A 112 16.71 8.93 8.21
CA VAL A 112 15.77 10.08 8.24
C VAL A 112 14.83 10.01 9.44
N ASN A 113 14.47 8.80 9.89
CA ASN A 113 13.58 8.61 11.03
C ASN A 113 14.32 8.37 12.34
N GLY A 114 15.66 8.46 12.37
CA GLY A 114 16.45 8.30 13.58
C GLY A 114 16.32 6.92 14.22
N VAL A 115 16.19 5.87 13.42
CA VAL A 115 16.06 4.50 13.93
C VAL A 115 17.41 4.06 14.51
N ALA A 116 17.39 3.57 15.74
CA ALA A 116 18.58 2.98 16.35
C ALA A 116 19.00 1.72 15.58
N GLU A 117 20.31 1.49 15.48
CA GLU A 117 20.91 0.33 14.81
C GLU A 117 20.36 0.09 13.38
N PRO A 118 20.45 1.10 12.48
CA PRO A 118 19.80 1.04 11.18
C PRO A 118 20.28 -0.14 10.33
N ARG A 119 21.55 -0.55 10.45
CA ARG A 119 22.09 -1.72 9.74
C ARG A 119 21.44 -3.02 10.21
N LEU A 120 21.28 -3.21 11.51
CA LEU A 120 20.63 -4.39 12.06
C LEU A 120 19.18 -4.45 11.58
N ARG A 121 18.44 -3.34 11.66
CA ARG A 121 17.05 -3.28 11.19
C ARG A 121 16.92 -3.55 9.69
N MET A 122 17.84 -3.04 8.88
CA MET A 122 17.91 -3.32 7.45
C MET A 122 18.09 -4.82 7.15
N LEU A 123 19.03 -5.48 7.84
CA LEU A 123 19.27 -6.92 7.66
C LEU A 123 18.05 -7.75 8.08
N GLN A 124 17.40 -7.39 9.18
CA GLN A 124 16.14 -8.01 9.60
C GLN A 124 15.05 -7.87 8.54
N ALA A 125 14.91 -6.69 7.94
CA ALA A 125 13.91 -6.46 6.89
C ALA A 125 14.19 -7.28 5.62
N LEU A 126 15.46 -7.50 5.26
CA LEU A 126 15.84 -8.40 4.16
C LEU A 126 15.49 -9.86 4.46
N ASP A 127 15.78 -10.32 5.68
CA ASP A 127 15.42 -11.67 6.11
C ASP A 127 13.90 -11.88 6.10
N GLU A 128 13.14 -10.90 6.59
CA GLU A 128 11.67 -10.92 6.58
C GLU A 128 11.08 -11.11 5.17
N VAL A 129 11.77 -10.65 4.12
CA VAL A 129 11.35 -10.81 2.72
C VAL A 129 12.14 -11.90 1.97
N SER A 130 12.87 -12.74 2.69
CA SER A 130 13.67 -13.84 2.14
C SER A 130 14.70 -13.39 1.08
N LEU A 131 15.38 -12.27 1.35
CA LEU A 131 16.50 -11.78 0.54
C LEU A 131 17.83 -11.93 1.29
N SER A 132 18.83 -12.48 0.63
CA SER A 132 20.21 -12.52 1.13
C SER A 132 20.80 -11.10 1.17
N SER A 133 21.68 -10.84 2.15
CA SER A 133 22.45 -9.60 2.23
C SER A 133 23.35 -9.32 1.02
N ALA A 134 23.63 -10.34 0.19
CA ALA A 134 24.36 -10.18 -1.06
C ALA A 134 23.67 -9.21 -2.07
N VAL A 135 22.36 -8.95 -1.90
CA VAL A 135 21.66 -7.97 -2.76
C VAL A 135 21.98 -6.53 -2.40
N LEU A 136 22.55 -6.24 -1.22
CA LEU A 136 22.78 -4.87 -0.73
C LEU A 136 23.61 -4.00 -1.66
N MET A 137 24.63 -4.60 -2.29
CA MET A 137 25.52 -3.91 -3.23
C MET A 137 24.95 -3.78 -4.64
N ARG A 138 23.80 -4.43 -4.92
CA ARG A 138 23.17 -4.38 -6.23
C ARG A 138 22.35 -3.11 -6.42
N TYR A 139 22.19 -2.73 -7.69
CA TYR A 139 21.32 -1.65 -8.14
C TYR A 139 19.99 -2.23 -8.69
N PRO A 140 18.90 -1.44 -8.79
CA PRO A 140 17.60 -1.92 -9.26
C PRO A 140 17.64 -2.68 -10.60
N HIS A 141 18.47 -2.24 -11.55
CA HIS A 141 18.62 -2.90 -12.86
C HIS A 141 19.33 -4.28 -12.78
N GLN A 142 19.99 -4.61 -11.68
CA GLN A 142 20.67 -5.88 -11.43
C GLN A 142 19.80 -6.91 -10.68
N LEU A 143 18.55 -6.55 -10.38
CA LEU A 143 17.60 -7.38 -9.65
C LEU A 143 16.54 -7.94 -10.60
N SER A 144 16.05 -9.16 -10.33
CA SER A 144 14.84 -9.67 -10.99
C SER A 144 13.59 -8.87 -10.56
N GLY A 145 12.46 -9.03 -11.28
CA GLY A 145 11.19 -8.39 -10.91
C GLY A 145 10.77 -8.72 -9.48
N GLY A 146 10.77 -9.99 -9.12
CA GLY A 146 10.45 -10.44 -7.77
C GLY A 146 11.43 -9.94 -6.70
N GLN A 147 12.73 -9.87 -7.00
CA GLN A 147 13.72 -9.29 -6.08
C GLN A 147 13.47 -7.79 -5.86
N ARG A 148 13.16 -7.03 -6.92
CA ARG A 148 12.80 -5.60 -6.79
C ARG A 148 11.55 -5.42 -5.92
N GLN A 149 10.53 -6.25 -6.14
CA GLN A 149 9.30 -6.20 -5.34
C GLN A 149 9.58 -6.52 -3.86
N ARG A 150 10.37 -7.55 -3.58
CA ARG A 150 10.79 -7.87 -2.20
C ARG A 150 11.57 -6.73 -1.55
N VAL A 151 12.45 -6.03 -2.29
CA VAL A 151 13.16 -4.82 -1.80
C VAL A 151 12.17 -3.68 -1.52
N ALA A 152 11.18 -3.45 -2.38
CA ALA A 152 10.14 -2.43 -2.15
C ALA A 152 9.29 -2.74 -0.90
N ILE A 153 8.93 -4.02 -0.70
CA ILE A 153 8.23 -4.48 0.51
C ILE A 153 9.13 -4.31 1.74
N ALA A 154 10.40 -4.78 1.68
CA ALA A 154 11.34 -4.60 2.79
C ALA A 154 11.46 -3.14 3.20
N ARG A 155 11.59 -2.22 2.23
CA ARG A 155 11.64 -0.77 2.48
C ARG A 155 10.42 -0.26 3.24
N ALA A 156 9.21 -0.72 2.87
CA ALA A 156 7.99 -0.35 3.56
C ALA A 156 7.95 -0.89 5.00
N LEU A 157 8.52 -2.07 5.26
CA LEU A 157 8.54 -2.70 6.58
C LEU A 157 9.59 -2.13 7.55
N LEU A 158 10.59 -1.36 7.06
CA LEU A 158 11.69 -0.83 7.87
C LEU A 158 11.22 -0.11 9.13
N LEU A 159 10.13 0.63 9.03
CA LEU A 159 9.58 1.46 10.10
C LEU A 159 8.51 0.74 10.94
N ARG A 160 8.30 -0.57 10.72
CA ARG A 160 7.30 -1.39 11.41
C ARG A 160 5.90 -0.77 11.33
N PRO A 161 5.33 -0.62 10.13
CA PRO A 161 4.04 0.02 9.94
C PRO A 161 2.91 -0.76 10.62
N LYS A 162 1.88 -0.06 11.06
CA LYS A 162 0.60 -0.63 11.51
C LYS A 162 -0.39 -0.75 10.36
N LEU A 163 -0.24 0.09 9.33
CA LEU A 163 -1.06 0.12 8.13
C LEU A 163 -0.16 0.07 6.89
N LEU A 164 -0.38 -0.95 6.06
CA LEU A 164 0.32 -1.13 4.79
C LEU A 164 -0.67 -0.97 3.63
N LEU A 165 -0.39 -0.01 2.77
CA LEU A 165 -1.15 0.29 1.56
C LEU A 165 -0.47 -0.38 0.37
N LEU A 166 -1.18 -1.19 -0.38
CA LEU A 166 -0.67 -2.03 -1.46
C LEU A 166 -1.37 -1.67 -2.77
N ASP A 167 -0.67 -0.95 -3.66
CA ASP A 167 -1.19 -0.56 -4.97
C ASP A 167 -0.73 -1.57 -6.02
N GLU A 168 -1.57 -2.53 -6.37
CA GLU A 168 -1.29 -3.61 -7.34
C GLU A 168 0.09 -4.28 -7.16
N PRO A 169 0.41 -4.84 -5.99
CA PRO A 169 1.77 -5.22 -5.63
C PRO A 169 2.35 -6.38 -6.45
N THR A 170 1.56 -7.02 -7.31
CA THR A 170 1.98 -8.19 -8.09
C THR A 170 1.69 -8.08 -9.60
N SER A 171 1.10 -6.97 -10.07
CA SER A 171 0.63 -6.82 -11.45
C SER A 171 1.74 -6.90 -12.53
N ALA A 172 3.00 -6.65 -12.17
CA ALA A 172 4.15 -6.68 -13.09
C ALA A 172 4.98 -7.98 -12.96
N LEU A 173 4.46 -9.01 -12.29
CA LEU A 173 5.18 -10.26 -11.99
C LEU A 173 4.53 -11.45 -12.73
N ASP A 174 5.34 -12.46 -13.03
CA ASP A 174 4.81 -13.74 -13.49
C ASP A 174 4.02 -14.47 -12.38
N MET A 175 3.15 -15.40 -12.77
CA MET A 175 2.21 -16.08 -11.85
C MET A 175 2.89 -16.78 -10.68
N SER A 176 4.07 -17.39 -10.89
CA SER A 176 4.77 -18.12 -9.83
C SER A 176 5.34 -17.15 -8.78
N VAL A 177 5.95 -16.06 -9.22
CA VAL A 177 6.49 -15.02 -8.35
C VAL A 177 5.35 -14.22 -7.68
N GLN A 178 4.23 -14.01 -8.38
CA GLN A 178 3.02 -13.41 -7.80
C GLN A 178 2.57 -14.21 -6.56
N ALA A 179 2.38 -15.52 -6.69
CA ALA A 179 1.95 -16.37 -5.57
C ALA A 179 2.93 -16.30 -4.38
N GLU A 180 4.24 -16.29 -4.65
CA GLU A 180 5.25 -16.13 -3.59
C GLU A 180 5.13 -14.79 -2.85
N ILE A 181 4.91 -13.69 -3.57
CA ILE A 181 4.76 -12.35 -2.97
C ILE A 181 3.46 -12.25 -2.15
N LEU A 182 2.35 -12.83 -2.62
CA LEU A 182 1.09 -12.84 -1.88
C LEU A 182 1.21 -13.65 -0.57
N ASN A 183 1.82 -14.83 -0.63
CA ASN A 183 2.10 -15.64 0.55
C ASN A 183 3.02 -14.92 1.53
N LEU A 184 4.06 -14.23 1.03
CA LEU A 184 4.94 -13.40 1.85
C LEU A 184 4.15 -12.29 2.57
N LEU A 185 3.30 -11.54 1.86
CA LEU A 185 2.48 -10.48 2.45
C LEU A 185 1.53 -11.02 3.53
N THR A 186 0.91 -12.18 3.28
CA THR A 186 0.03 -12.85 4.27
C THR A 186 0.80 -13.23 5.54
N ALA A 187 2.01 -13.81 5.39
CA ALA A 187 2.87 -14.17 6.52
C ALA A 187 3.31 -12.92 7.31
N LEU A 188 3.68 -11.84 6.61
CA LEU A 188 4.08 -10.57 7.22
C LEU A 188 2.92 -9.91 7.97
N ARG A 189 1.70 -9.93 7.41
CA ARG A 189 0.49 -9.43 8.09
C ARG A 189 0.30 -10.12 9.44
N THR A 190 0.33 -11.45 9.43
CA THR A 190 0.14 -12.27 10.64
C THR A 190 1.26 -12.01 11.67
N ARG A 191 2.52 -12.00 11.22
CA ARG A 191 3.69 -11.79 12.07
C ARG A 191 3.71 -10.43 12.76
N HIS A 192 3.34 -9.37 12.02
CA HIS A 192 3.38 -7.97 12.51
C HIS A 192 2.01 -7.44 12.94
N GLN A 193 0.95 -8.23 12.83
CA GLN A 193 -0.44 -7.83 13.15
C GLN A 193 -0.85 -6.54 12.43
N MET A 194 -0.44 -6.39 11.16
CA MET A 194 -0.71 -5.19 10.36
C MET A 194 -2.11 -5.21 9.78
N THR A 195 -2.66 -4.02 9.60
CA THR A 195 -3.80 -3.79 8.71
C THR A 195 -3.28 -3.59 7.29
N MET A 196 -3.96 -4.16 6.30
CA MET A 196 -3.61 -3.98 4.88
C MET A 196 -4.79 -3.44 4.09
N LEU A 197 -4.53 -2.47 3.21
CA LEU A 197 -5.46 -2.04 2.17
C LEU A 197 -4.85 -2.38 0.82
N LEU A 198 -5.49 -3.30 0.09
CA LEU A 198 -4.98 -3.88 -1.16
C LEU A 198 -5.80 -3.41 -2.35
N VAL A 199 -5.17 -2.84 -3.35
CA VAL A 199 -5.74 -2.64 -4.69
C VAL A 199 -5.27 -3.78 -5.60
N SER A 200 -6.21 -4.44 -6.25
CA SER A 200 -5.96 -5.36 -7.35
C SER A 200 -7.09 -5.30 -8.37
N HIS A 201 -6.76 -5.58 -9.63
CA HIS A 201 -7.76 -5.83 -10.67
C HIS A 201 -7.98 -7.35 -10.89
N ASP A 202 -7.22 -8.19 -10.19
CA ASP A 202 -7.32 -9.65 -10.23
C ASP A 202 -8.21 -10.14 -9.08
N PRO A 203 -9.40 -10.73 -9.39
CA PRO A 203 -10.32 -11.24 -8.39
C PRO A 203 -9.72 -12.35 -7.52
N ASP A 204 -8.85 -13.20 -8.09
CA ASP A 204 -8.23 -14.29 -7.37
C ASP A 204 -7.29 -13.79 -6.29
N VAL A 205 -6.55 -12.71 -6.57
CA VAL A 205 -5.71 -12.03 -5.57
C VAL A 205 -6.56 -11.49 -4.42
N ILE A 206 -7.70 -10.87 -4.72
CA ILE A 206 -8.62 -10.33 -3.71
C ILE A 206 -9.23 -11.46 -2.87
N ALA A 207 -9.72 -12.51 -3.52
CA ALA A 207 -10.30 -13.66 -2.82
C ALA A 207 -9.29 -14.37 -1.91
N HIS A 208 -8.02 -14.46 -2.36
CA HIS A 208 -6.95 -15.08 -1.58
C HIS A 208 -6.53 -14.24 -0.37
N MET A 209 -6.39 -12.92 -0.55
CA MET A 209 -5.74 -12.04 0.42
C MET A 209 -6.71 -11.37 1.39
N CYS A 210 -7.94 -11.04 0.96
CA CYS A 210 -8.81 -10.10 1.64
C CYS A 210 -9.84 -10.77 2.54
N ASP A 211 -10.16 -10.12 3.65
CA ASP A 211 -11.26 -10.50 4.54
C ASP A 211 -12.59 -9.91 4.04
N ARG A 212 -12.55 -8.70 3.48
CA ARG A 212 -13.63 -7.99 2.80
C ARG A 212 -13.05 -7.16 1.65
N ALA A 213 -13.92 -6.74 0.73
CA ALA A 213 -13.53 -5.79 -0.32
C ALA A 213 -14.65 -4.82 -0.66
N ALA A 214 -14.27 -3.62 -1.13
CA ALA A 214 -15.19 -2.65 -1.71
C ALA A 214 -15.09 -2.70 -3.24
N VAL A 215 -16.22 -2.84 -3.90
CA VAL A 215 -16.36 -2.64 -5.35
C VAL A 215 -16.49 -1.15 -5.58
N MET A 216 -15.56 -0.57 -6.34
CA MET A 216 -15.54 0.84 -6.68
C MET A 216 -16.00 1.08 -8.10
N GLU A 217 -16.91 2.01 -8.27
CA GLU A 217 -17.40 2.49 -9.57
C GLU A 217 -17.49 4.02 -9.58
N LYS A 218 -16.94 4.65 -10.62
CA LYS A 218 -17.03 6.11 -10.84
C LYS A 218 -16.69 6.94 -9.60
N GLY A 219 -15.66 6.53 -8.86
CA GLY A 219 -15.17 7.24 -7.67
C GLY A 219 -15.96 7.01 -6.39
N ARG A 220 -16.90 6.07 -6.37
CA ARG A 220 -17.75 5.72 -5.22
C ARG A 220 -17.60 4.24 -4.86
N VAL A 221 -17.95 3.88 -3.64
CA VAL A 221 -18.14 2.49 -3.25
C VAL A 221 -19.56 2.09 -3.67
N ALA A 222 -19.67 1.13 -4.58
CA ALA A 222 -20.95 0.59 -5.05
C ALA A 222 -21.49 -0.46 -4.07
N ARG A 223 -20.62 -1.35 -3.57
CA ARG A 223 -20.97 -2.38 -2.60
C ARG A 223 -19.73 -2.84 -1.83
N ILE A 224 -19.94 -3.43 -0.67
CA ILE A 224 -18.90 -4.11 0.13
C ILE A 224 -19.22 -5.60 0.12
N LEU A 225 -18.22 -6.42 -0.15
CA LEU A 225 -18.28 -7.87 -0.22
C LEU A 225 -17.65 -8.46 1.03
N GLY A 226 -18.32 -9.41 1.65
CA GLY A 226 -17.76 -10.26 2.70
C GLY A 226 -16.92 -11.40 2.11
N ARG A 227 -16.19 -12.11 2.97
CA ARG A 227 -15.27 -13.19 2.56
C ARG A 227 -15.93 -14.28 1.71
N GLU A 228 -17.18 -14.63 2.03
CA GLU A 228 -17.92 -15.68 1.28
C GLU A 228 -18.26 -15.22 -0.14
N GLU A 229 -18.50 -13.92 -0.34
CA GLU A 229 -18.84 -13.35 -1.63
C GLU A 229 -17.60 -13.14 -2.53
N LEU A 230 -16.38 -13.05 -1.93
CA LEU A 230 -15.14 -12.82 -2.67
C LEU A 230 -14.77 -14.00 -3.60
N ALA A 231 -15.18 -15.22 -3.28
CA ALA A 231 -14.88 -16.41 -4.09
C ALA A 231 -15.64 -16.50 -5.43
N GLY A 232 -16.63 -15.63 -5.67
CA GLY A 232 -17.47 -15.64 -6.87
C GLY A 232 -17.55 -14.28 -7.57
N VAL A 233 -16.58 -13.41 -7.39
CA VAL A 233 -16.61 -12.04 -7.95
C VAL A 233 -16.09 -12.05 -9.39
N ASP A 234 -17.00 -11.88 -10.34
CA ASP A 234 -16.68 -11.39 -11.70
C ASP A 234 -16.53 -9.86 -11.66
N VAL A 235 -15.38 -9.33 -12.06
CA VAL A 235 -15.05 -7.89 -12.08
C VAL A 235 -15.10 -7.33 -13.50
#